data_e97da7f788a365ce2a76aa48c9162243
#
_entry.id   e97da7f788a365ce2a76aa48c9162243
#
_cell.length_a   1.000
_cell.length_b   1.000
_cell.length_c   1.000
_cell.angle_alpha   90.00
_cell.angle_beta   90.00
_cell.angle_gamma   90.00
#
_symmetry.space_group_name_H-M   'P 1'
#
loop_
_entity.id
_entity.type
_entity.pdbx_description
1 polymer ?
#
loop_
_entity_poly.entity_id
_entity_poly.type
_entity_poly.pdbx_seq_one_letter_code
_entity_poly.pdbx_strand_id
1 'polypeptide(L)'
;MKGSTVKQGKEAQKGSLLFDDLPPASSTDSGTVFRLSQDQADLCFLMTSHQPAVASQILSWLVWSPTVVPRHTGLALGVRAMTAGHDILSLRAGMQPDLQGSFSSSVIFGLKGYVAERKGEREEMQDAHVILNDITEECRPLSSLITRVSYFAVFDGHGGIRASKFAAQNLHQNLIRKFPKGDVISVEKTVKRCLLDTFKHTDEEFLKQASSQKPAWKDGSTATCVLAVDNTLYIANLGDSRAILCRYNEESQKHAALSLSKEHNPTQYEERMRIQKAGGNVRDGRVLGVLEVSRSIGDGQYKRCGVTSVPDIRRCQLTPNDRFILLACDGLFKVFTPEEAVNFILSCLEDEKIQSREGKPAVDARYEAACNRLANKAVQRGSADNVTVMLVRIGH
;
A
#
# COMPACT_ATOMS: atom_id res chain seq x y z
N MET A 1 -26.51 63.35 9.30
CA MET A 1 -26.45 63.36 10.78
C MET A 1 -25.78 62.07 11.15
N LYS A 2 -24.51 62.13 11.55
CA LYS A 2 -23.90 61.82 12.86
C LYS A 2 -24.30 60.40 13.34
N GLY A 3 -23.47 59.50 13.65
CA GLY A 3 -22.09 59.62 14.16
C GLY A 3 -21.39 58.28 14.24
N SER A 4 -20.13 58.43 14.30
CA SER A 4 -19.05 57.48 14.50
C SER A 4 -19.09 56.80 15.87
N THR A 5 -18.60 55.56 15.95
CA THR A 5 -17.83 55.13 17.12
C THR A 5 -16.80 54.05 16.75
N VAL A 6 -15.58 54.42 17.06
CA VAL A 6 -14.32 53.63 17.03
C VAL A 6 -14.24 52.77 18.29
N LYS A 7 -13.73 51.55 18.19
CA LYS A 7 -12.94 50.86 19.24
C LYS A 7 -12.06 49.78 18.55
N GLN A 8 -10.76 50.04 18.44
CA GLN A 8 -9.61 49.54 19.19
C GLN A 8 -9.70 48.03 19.41
N GLY A 9 -8.90 47.15 18.81
CA GLY A 9 -7.46 47.05 18.76
C GLY A 9 -7.00 46.12 19.88
N LYS A 10 -6.65 44.87 19.57
CA LYS A 10 -5.68 44.11 20.35
C LYS A 10 -4.81 43.31 19.39
N GLU A 11 -3.61 43.83 19.19
CA GLU A 11 -2.46 43.12 18.64
C GLU A 11 -2.02 42.01 19.64
N ALA A 12 -1.86 40.79 19.14
CA ALA A 12 -1.11 39.74 19.82
C ALA A 12 0.32 39.73 19.29
N GLN A 13 1.25 40.07 20.13
CA GLN A 13 2.67 40.12 19.90
C GLN A 13 3.21 38.75 19.48
N LYS A 14 3.91 38.76 18.34
CA LYS A 14 4.88 37.72 17.98
C LYS A 14 6.13 37.89 18.83
N GLY A 15 6.39 36.96 19.74
CA GLY A 15 7.66 36.82 20.42
C GLY A 15 8.68 36.19 19.50
N SER A 16 9.58 36.99 18.94
CA SER A 16 10.82 36.51 18.34
C SER A 16 11.84 36.32 19.47
N LEU A 17 12.26 35.08 19.72
CA LEU A 17 13.43 34.81 20.54
C LEU A 17 14.69 34.95 19.66
N LEU A 18 15.40 36.04 19.89
CA LEU A 18 16.76 36.28 19.44
C LEU A 18 17.70 35.37 20.28
N PHE A 19 18.46 34.54 19.63
CA PHE A 19 19.63 33.86 20.16
C PHE A 19 20.86 34.69 19.78
N ASP A 20 21.20 35.65 20.63
CA ASP A 20 22.53 36.27 20.70
C ASP A 20 22.91 36.24 22.17
N ASP A 21 23.87 35.36 22.51
CA ASP A 21 24.83 35.44 23.61
C ASP A 21 25.39 34.04 23.94
N LEU A 22 26.36 33.60 23.12
CA LEU A 22 27.30 32.57 23.53
C LEU A 22 28.73 33.04 23.18
N PRO A 23 29.70 32.92 24.06
CA PRO A 23 31.09 33.38 23.86
C PRO A 23 31.81 32.47 22.85
N PRO A 24 32.87 32.97 22.17
CA PRO A 24 33.59 32.22 21.15
C PRO A 24 34.41 31.09 21.76
N ALA A 25 34.17 29.87 21.28
CA ALA A 25 35.00 28.71 21.59
C ALA A 25 36.27 28.74 20.75
N SER A 26 37.40 28.64 21.46
CA SER A 26 38.74 28.49 20.91
C SER A 26 38.91 27.17 20.14
N SER A 27 39.63 27.27 19.03
CA SER A 27 40.06 26.20 18.13
C SER A 27 40.73 25.02 18.81
N THR A 28 40.28 23.79 18.48
CA THR A 28 41.01 22.60 18.01
C THR A 28 40.14 21.37 18.28
N ASP A 29 39.55 20.78 17.28
CA ASP A 29 39.59 19.35 16.91
C ASP A 29 38.52 19.04 15.87
N SER A 30 38.91 18.29 14.88
CA SER A 30 38.07 17.81 13.79
C SER A 30 37.04 16.78 14.28
N GLY A 31 35.89 17.25 14.74
CA GLY A 31 34.73 16.42 15.10
C GLY A 31 33.63 16.57 14.08
N THR A 32 33.25 15.46 13.44
CA THR A 32 32.12 15.41 12.53
C THR A 32 30.81 15.69 13.27
N VAL A 33 30.21 16.83 13.01
CA VAL A 33 28.93 17.22 13.61
C VAL A 33 27.80 16.50 12.82
N PHE A 34 27.18 15.52 13.44
CA PHE A 34 25.93 14.95 12.95
C PHE A 34 24.77 15.90 13.27
N ARG A 35 24.15 16.47 12.25
CA ARG A 35 22.87 17.16 12.38
C ARG A 35 21.76 16.12 12.45
N LEU A 36 21.15 15.95 13.61
CA LEU A 36 19.89 15.22 13.76
C LEU A 36 18.74 16.04 13.13
N SER A 37 17.78 15.36 12.50
CA SER A 37 16.55 16.02 12.05
C SER A 37 15.72 16.43 13.26
N GLN A 38 14.86 17.45 13.09
CA GLN A 38 14.00 17.97 14.16
C GLN A 38 13.20 16.85 14.84
N ASP A 39 12.69 15.89 14.06
CA ASP A 39 11.92 14.74 14.56
C ASP A 39 12.75 13.80 15.47
N GLN A 40 14.07 13.71 15.22
CA GLN A 40 14.98 12.91 16.04
C GLN A 40 15.37 13.62 17.35
N ALA A 41 15.41 14.94 17.33
CA ALA A 41 15.67 15.75 18.53
C ALA A 41 14.45 15.73 19.47
N ASP A 42 13.24 15.80 18.93
CA ASP A 42 11.98 15.74 19.69
C ASP A 42 11.77 14.35 20.32
N LEU A 43 12.21 13.28 19.65
CA LEU A 43 12.18 11.92 20.20
C LEU A 43 13.17 11.75 21.38
N CYS A 44 14.35 12.36 21.30
CA CYS A 44 15.33 12.37 22.39
C CYS A 44 14.83 13.16 23.61
N PHE A 45 14.09 14.26 23.40
CA PHE A 45 13.56 15.07 24.50
C PHE A 45 12.41 14.36 25.25
N LEU A 46 11.57 13.58 24.53
CA LEU A 46 10.50 12.77 25.13
C LEU A 46 11.03 11.57 25.95
N MET A 47 12.22 11.06 25.59
CA MET A 47 12.82 9.90 26.26
C MET A 47 13.53 10.22 27.57
N THR A 48 13.92 11.47 27.81
CA THR A 48 14.60 11.86 29.05
C THR A 48 13.64 12.16 30.20
N SER A 49 12.35 12.28 29.95
CA SER A 49 11.38 12.69 30.96
C SER A 49 10.49 11.58 31.55
N HIS A 50 10.31 10.42 30.89
CA HIS A 50 9.47 9.35 31.44
C HIS A 50 9.84 7.95 30.91
N GLN A 51 10.37 7.11 31.78
CA GLN A 51 10.61 5.65 31.75
C GLN A 51 11.97 5.13 31.25
N PRO A 52 12.88 4.68 32.15
CA PRO A 52 14.17 4.09 31.81
C PRO A 52 14.11 2.66 31.20
N ALA A 53 12.97 1.98 31.25
CA ALA A 53 12.81 0.61 30.72
C ALA A 53 12.72 0.52 29.18
N VAL A 54 12.35 1.60 28.51
CA VAL A 54 12.22 1.64 27.03
C VAL A 54 13.54 2.00 26.34
N ALA A 55 14.45 2.64 27.04
CA ALA A 55 15.75 3.05 26.49
C ALA A 55 16.65 1.86 26.13
N SER A 56 16.54 0.72 26.83
CA SER A 56 17.34 -0.48 26.55
C SER A 56 16.93 -1.23 25.26
N GLN A 57 15.66 -1.16 24.88
CA GLN A 57 15.17 -1.80 23.65
C GLN A 57 15.48 -0.99 22.39
N ILE A 58 15.61 0.33 22.51
CA ILE A 58 15.93 1.21 21.38
C ILE A 58 17.43 1.24 21.10
N LEU A 59 18.27 1.12 22.13
CA LEU A 59 19.71 0.98 21.94
C LEU A 59 20.08 -0.33 21.23
N SER A 60 19.33 -1.42 21.43
CA SER A 60 19.54 -2.66 20.69
C SER A 60 19.15 -2.55 19.21
N TRP A 61 18.23 -1.65 18.86
CA TRP A 61 17.79 -1.41 17.48
C TRP A 61 18.76 -0.55 16.67
N LEU A 62 19.45 0.38 17.31
CA LEU A 62 20.45 1.26 16.69
C LEU A 62 21.79 0.55 16.41
N VAL A 63 22.09 -0.55 17.10
CA VAL A 63 23.32 -1.34 16.92
C VAL A 63 23.23 -2.34 15.76
N TRP A 64 22.03 -2.58 15.20
CA TRP A 64 21.78 -3.59 14.15
C TRP A 64 21.37 -3.04 12.80
N SER A 65 21.76 -1.81 12.42
CA SER A 65 21.60 -1.31 11.05
C SER A 65 22.96 -1.31 10.34
N PRO A 66 23.21 -2.25 9.40
CA PRO A 66 24.45 -2.24 8.64
C PRO A 66 24.32 -1.30 7.44
N THR A 67 24.83 -0.08 7.56
CA THR A 67 25.16 0.70 6.37
C THR A 67 26.40 1.55 6.60
N VAL A 68 27.38 1.29 5.71
CA VAL A 68 28.59 2.05 5.38
C VAL A 68 29.81 1.82 6.25
N VAL A 69 30.67 0.93 5.78
CA VAL A 69 32.10 0.88 6.13
C VAL A 69 32.87 1.71 5.09
N PRO A 70 33.58 2.76 5.47
CA PRO A 70 34.75 3.21 4.72
C PRO A 70 35.98 2.48 5.25
N ARG A 71 36.79 1.94 4.34
CA ARG A 71 38.12 1.41 4.66
C ARG A 71 39.07 2.51 5.09
N HIS A 72 39.93 2.15 6.01
CA HIS A 72 41.19 2.73 6.48
C HIS A 72 41.19 3.48 7.80
N THR A 73 42.12 2.95 8.58
CA THR A 73 42.87 3.37 9.73
C THR A 73 42.40 2.85 11.08
N GLY A 74 43.30 1.99 11.62
CA GLY A 74 43.18 1.42 12.94
C GLY A 74 43.40 2.44 14.05
N LEU A 75 42.56 2.35 15.05
CA LEU A 75 42.86 2.83 16.40
C LEU A 75 42.15 1.91 17.37
N ALA A 76 42.98 1.21 18.15
CA ALA A 76 42.54 0.35 19.25
C ALA A 76 42.04 1.23 20.40
N LEU A 77 40.81 1.12 20.78
CA LEU A 77 40.27 1.64 22.02
C LEU A 77 40.27 0.53 23.06
N GLY A 78 41.24 0.59 23.96
CA GLY A 78 41.33 -0.27 25.12
C GLY A 78 40.26 0.08 26.15
N VAL A 79 39.32 -0.82 26.37
CA VAL A 79 38.42 -0.78 27.54
C VAL A 79 39.08 -1.59 28.65
N ARG A 80 39.55 -0.91 29.73
CA ARG A 80 39.95 -1.57 30.97
C ARG A 80 38.70 -2.06 31.70
N ALA A 81 38.51 -3.37 31.71
CA ALA A 81 37.60 -4.01 32.64
C ALA A 81 38.40 -4.36 33.92
N MET A 82 37.93 -3.90 35.07
CA MET A 82 38.43 -4.34 36.38
C MET A 82 37.87 -5.73 36.66
N THR A 83 38.77 -6.67 36.81
CA THR A 83 38.46 -8.06 37.21
C THR A 83 38.49 -8.15 38.74
N ALA A 84 37.39 -8.68 39.31
CA ALA A 84 37.43 -9.38 40.59
C ALA A 84 37.48 -10.87 40.25
N GLY A 85 38.51 -11.53 40.73
CA GLY A 85 38.75 -12.94 40.43
C GLY A 85 37.84 -13.88 41.16
N HIS A 86 37.59 -15.02 40.54
CA HIS A 86 37.59 -16.36 41.15
C HIS A 86 37.59 -17.45 40.09
N ASP A 87 38.47 -18.37 40.30
CA ASP A 87 38.75 -19.69 39.81
C ASP A 87 38.04 -20.28 38.58
N ILE A 88 38.90 -20.59 37.60
CA ILE A 88 38.58 -21.43 36.45
C ILE A 88 38.84 -22.90 36.81
N LEU A 89 37.80 -23.72 36.84
CA LEU A 89 37.90 -25.17 36.72
C LEU A 89 37.30 -25.62 35.40
N SER A 90 38.11 -26.33 34.65
CA SER A 90 37.92 -26.91 33.36
C SER A 90 36.59 -27.67 33.16
N LEU A 91 35.88 -27.35 32.06
CA LEU A 91 34.97 -28.28 31.41
C LEU A 91 35.20 -28.19 29.90
N ARG A 92 36.08 -29.06 29.38
CA ARG A 92 36.06 -29.46 27.97
C ARG A 92 34.89 -30.42 27.79
N ALA A 93 33.82 -29.95 27.19
CA ALA A 93 32.82 -30.81 26.57
C ALA A 93 32.62 -30.30 25.14
N GLY A 94 32.82 -31.17 24.19
CA GLY A 94 32.75 -30.87 22.78
C GLY A 94 31.37 -30.43 22.38
N MET A 95 31.25 -29.20 21.94
CA MET A 95 30.11 -28.77 21.15
C MET A 95 30.46 -28.95 19.68
N GLN A 96 29.93 -30.00 19.09
CA GLN A 96 29.75 -30.02 17.64
C GLN A 96 28.74 -28.93 17.29
N PRO A 97 28.97 -28.15 16.24
CA PRO A 97 27.94 -27.23 15.77
C PRO A 97 26.85 -28.07 15.09
N ASP A 98 25.70 -28.20 15.74
CA ASP A 98 24.48 -28.66 15.09
C ASP A 98 24.06 -27.60 14.06
N LEU A 99 24.62 -27.75 12.86
CA LEU A 99 24.10 -27.10 11.63
C LEU A 99 22.88 -27.89 11.14
N GLN A 100 21.85 -28.00 11.96
CA GLN A 100 20.50 -28.32 11.55
C GLN A 100 19.60 -27.12 11.86
N GLY A 101 19.85 -26.00 11.19
CA GLY A 101 18.80 -25.04 10.93
C GLY A 101 17.77 -25.72 10.07
N SER A 102 16.70 -26.25 10.69
CA SER A 102 15.51 -26.68 9.97
C SER A 102 15.02 -25.46 9.20
N PHE A 103 15.24 -25.42 7.89
CA PHE A 103 14.46 -24.61 6.99
C PHE A 103 13.04 -25.16 7.09
N SER A 104 12.27 -24.63 8.02
CA SER A 104 10.82 -24.70 7.97
C SER A 104 10.43 -24.08 6.63
N SER A 105 10.12 -24.93 5.65
CA SER A 105 9.53 -24.46 4.40
C SER A 105 8.23 -23.79 4.80
N SER A 106 8.21 -22.46 4.83
CA SER A 106 7.00 -21.72 5.12
C SER A 106 5.97 -22.09 4.06
N VAL A 107 4.85 -22.67 4.51
CA VAL A 107 3.73 -23.03 3.63
C VAL A 107 3.33 -21.78 2.85
N ILE A 108 3.32 -21.87 1.52
CA ILE A 108 2.87 -20.79 0.65
C ILE A 108 1.35 -20.89 0.52
N PHE A 109 0.66 -19.80 0.88
CA PHE A 109 -0.79 -19.73 0.81
C PHE A 109 -1.30 -19.77 -0.62
N GLY A 110 -2.27 -20.65 -0.88
CA GLY A 110 -2.99 -20.67 -2.15
C GLY A 110 -3.92 -19.46 -2.26
N LEU A 111 -3.88 -18.75 -3.40
CA LEU A 111 -4.78 -17.63 -3.67
C LEU A 111 -5.72 -18.00 -4.81
N LYS A 112 -7.03 -17.72 -4.63
CA LYS A 112 -8.06 -17.93 -5.65
C LYS A 112 -9.05 -16.79 -5.66
N GLY A 113 -9.21 -16.16 -6.83
CA GLY A 113 -10.09 -15.01 -7.03
C GLY A 113 -11.49 -15.40 -7.47
N TYR A 114 -12.47 -14.59 -7.05
CA TYR A 114 -13.88 -14.65 -7.45
C TYR A 114 -14.38 -13.22 -7.64
N VAL A 115 -15.31 -12.99 -8.57
CA VAL A 115 -15.77 -11.64 -8.89
C VAL A 115 -17.26 -11.64 -9.19
N ALA A 116 -17.92 -10.52 -8.89
CA ALA A 116 -19.26 -10.18 -9.36
C ALA A 116 -19.30 -8.71 -9.76
N GLU A 117 -20.02 -8.42 -10.84
CA GLU A 117 -20.19 -7.09 -11.38
C GLU A 117 -21.68 -6.76 -11.52
N ARG A 118 -22.03 -5.50 -11.25
CA ARG A 118 -23.39 -4.97 -11.48
C ARG A 118 -23.27 -3.60 -12.12
N LYS A 119 -24.05 -3.38 -13.15
CA LYS A 119 -24.05 -2.11 -13.88
C LYS A 119 -24.66 -0.96 -13.06
N GLY A 120 -25.53 -1.27 -12.11
CA GLY A 120 -26.30 -0.25 -11.39
C GLY A 120 -27.24 0.49 -12.33
N GLU A 121 -27.39 1.78 -12.11
CA GLU A 121 -28.24 2.66 -12.92
C GLU A 121 -27.50 3.28 -14.13
N ARG A 122 -26.19 3.01 -14.26
CA ARG A 122 -25.38 3.50 -15.39
C ARG A 122 -25.83 2.90 -16.71
N GLU A 123 -25.61 3.61 -17.82
CA GLU A 123 -25.90 3.10 -19.17
C GLU A 123 -24.96 1.95 -19.56
N GLU A 124 -23.71 2.03 -19.16
CA GLU A 124 -22.64 1.07 -19.47
C GLU A 124 -21.94 0.55 -18.22
N MET A 125 -21.37 -0.65 -18.33
CA MET A 125 -20.40 -1.19 -17.36
C MET A 125 -19.01 -0.70 -17.76
N GLN A 126 -18.51 0.33 -17.05
CA GLN A 126 -17.21 0.94 -17.33
C GLN A 126 -16.09 0.33 -16.47
N ASP A 127 -16.46 -0.43 -15.45
CA ASP A 127 -15.49 -1.18 -14.65
C ASP A 127 -14.90 -2.35 -15.43
N ALA A 128 -13.72 -2.77 -15.03
CA ALA A 128 -13.07 -3.98 -15.51
C ALA A 128 -12.29 -4.66 -14.37
N HIS A 129 -11.94 -5.92 -14.56
CA HIS A 129 -11.18 -6.69 -13.57
C HIS A 129 -10.24 -7.70 -14.21
N VAL A 130 -9.28 -8.19 -13.42
CA VAL A 130 -8.36 -9.27 -13.80
C VAL A 130 -8.14 -10.21 -12.62
N ILE A 131 -8.28 -11.51 -12.86
CA ILE A 131 -7.98 -12.59 -11.90
C ILE A 131 -6.98 -13.53 -12.55
N LEU A 132 -5.77 -13.57 -12.00
CA LEU A 132 -4.71 -14.49 -12.42
C LEU A 132 -4.17 -15.18 -11.17
N ASN A 133 -4.73 -16.35 -10.87
CA ASN A 133 -4.44 -17.11 -9.64
C ASN A 133 -3.00 -17.60 -9.57
N ASP A 134 -2.37 -17.82 -10.71
CA ASP A 134 -0.96 -18.17 -10.83
C ASP A 134 -0.42 -17.69 -12.17
N ILE A 135 0.63 -16.89 -12.14
CA ILE A 135 1.37 -16.38 -13.32
C ILE A 135 2.88 -16.61 -13.15
N THR A 136 3.24 -17.60 -12.35
CA THR A 136 4.65 -17.87 -12.04
C THR A 136 5.45 -18.22 -13.29
N GLU A 137 4.86 -19.06 -14.15
CA GLU A 137 5.53 -19.46 -15.40
C GLU A 137 5.69 -18.30 -16.38
N GLU A 138 4.70 -17.43 -16.47
CA GLU A 138 4.73 -16.25 -17.36
C GLU A 138 5.77 -15.22 -16.88
N CYS A 139 5.85 -15.02 -15.56
CA CYS A 139 6.85 -14.14 -14.96
C CYS A 139 8.27 -14.68 -15.10
N ARG A 140 8.44 -16.01 -15.18
CA ARG A 140 9.74 -16.69 -15.27
C ARG A 140 10.78 -16.13 -14.31
N PRO A 141 10.49 -16.09 -13.00
CA PRO A 141 11.46 -15.62 -12.04
C PRO A 141 12.67 -16.56 -12.05
N LEU A 142 13.85 -16.04 -12.37
CA LEU A 142 15.09 -16.84 -12.33
C LEU A 142 15.58 -17.09 -10.91
N SER A 143 15.03 -16.37 -9.94
CA SER A 143 15.35 -16.57 -8.54
C SER A 143 14.63 -17.79 -8.01
N SER A 144 15.36 -18.77 -7.52
CA SER A 144 14.83 -19.91 -6.74
C SER A 144 14.11 -19.48 -5.45
N LEU A 145 14.19 -18.19 -5.12
CA LEU A 145 13.54 -17.57 -3.95
C LEU A 145 12.05 -17.26 -4.19
N ILE A 146 11.57 -17.28 -5.44
CA ILE A 146 10.18 -16.99 -5.77
C ILE A 146 9.52 -18.25 -6.30
N THR A 147 8.56 -18.76 -5.56
CA THR A 147 7.86 -20.02 -5.86
C THR A 147 6.50 -19.77 -6.50
N ARG A 148 5.84 -18.66 -6.16
CA ARG A 148 4.52 -18.35 -6.66
C ARG A 148 4.31 -16.86 -6.90
N VAL A 149 3.66 -16.53 -8.02
CA VAL A 149 3.22 -15.18 -8.35
C VAL A 149 1.76 -15.22 -8.73
N SER A 150 0.94 -14.36 -8.11
CA SER A 150 -0.49 -14.21 -8.42
C SER A 150 -0.84 -12.73 -8.61
N TYR A 151 -1.85 -12.45 -9.44
CA TYR A 151 -2.22 -11.06 -9.73
C TYR A 151 -3.74 -10.90 -9.75
N PHE A 152 -4.24 -9.87 -9.03
CA PHE A 152 -5.64 -9.52 -8.94
C PHE A 152 -5.79 -8.02 -9.08
N ALA A 153 -6.77 -7.55 -9.86
CA ALA A 153 -6.98 -6.12 -10.07
C ALA A 153 -8.42 -5.77 -10.37
N VAL A 154 -8.82 -4.57 -9.93
CA VAL A 154 -10.07 -3.92 -10.31
C VAL A 154 -9.75 -2.54 -10.88
N PHE A 155 -10.54 -2.13 -11.87
CA PHE A 155 -10.38 -0.89 -12.62
C PHE A 155 -11.74 -0.22 -12.73
N ASP A 156 -11.91 0.91 -12.07
CA ASP A 156 -13.11 1.74 -12.13
C ASP A 156 -12.95 2.74 -13.27
N GLY A 157 -13.68 2.54 -14.34
CA GLY A 157 -13.60 3.35 -15.55
C GLY A 157 -14.54 4.55 -15.51
N HIS A 158 -14.08 5.67 -16.05
CA HIS A 158 -14.89 6.88 -16.19
C HIS A 158 -14.65 7.59 -17.53
N GLY A 159 -15.68 8.31 -17.98
CA GLY A 159 -15.63 9.00 -19.27
C GLY A 159 -15.63 8.07 -20.48
N GLY A 160 -15.88 6.76 -20.27
CA GLY A 160 -15.93 5.69 -21.25
C GLY A 160 -15.25 4.41 -20.73
N ILE A 161 -15.39 3.34 -21.51
CA ILE A 161 -14.92 1.98 -21.14
C ILE A 161 -13.47 1.69 -21.57
N ARG A 162 -12.85 2.58 -22.36
CA ARG A 162 -11.61 2.25 -23.07
C ARG A 162 -10.41 2.19 -22.14
N ALA A 163 -10.32 3.10 -21.16
CA ALA A 163 -9.20 3.15 -20.23
C ALA A 163 -9.18 1.94 -19.29
N SER A 164 -10.33 1.58 -18.68
CA SER A 164 -10.46 0.41 -17.81
C SER A 164 -10.18 -0.90 -18.54
N LYS A 165 -10.76 -1.08 -19.74
CA LYS A 165 -10.49 -2.25 -20.58
C LYS A 165 -9.05 -2.33 -21.03
N PHE A 166 -8.46 -1.20 -21.45
CA PHE A 166 -7.05 -1.16 -21.83
C PHE A 166 -6.15 -1.54 -20.66
N ALA A 167 -6.42 -0.98 -19.47
CA ALA A 167 -5.68 -1.30 -18.26
C ALA A 167 -5.81 -2.79 -17.90
N ALA A 168 -7.02 -3.35 -17.94
CA ALA A 168 -7.25 -4.76 -17.68
C ALA A 168 -6.50 -5.68 -18.66
N GLN A 169 -6.40 -5.29 -19.92
CA GLN A 169 -5.70 -6.07 -20.95
C GLN A 169 -4.17 -5.93 -20.87
N ASN A 170 -3.64 -4.77 -20.52
CA ASN A 170 -2.23 -4.45 -20.72
C ASN A 170 -1.41 -4.34 -19.43
N LEU A 171 -2.02 -3.93 -18.29
CA LEU A 171 -1.24 -3.68 -17.07
C LEU A 171 -0.51 -4.94 -16.58
N HIS A 172 -1.22 -6.07 -16.49
CA HIS A 172 -0.60 -7.35 -16.10
C HIS A 172 0.40 -7.86 -17.15
N GLN A 173 0.17 -7.64 -18.44
CA GLN A 173 1.12 -8.01 -19.50
C GLN A 173 2.42 -7.19 -19.40
N ASN A 174 2.29 -5.90 -19.14
CA ASN A 174 3.44 -5.02 -18.89
C ASN A 174 4.19 -5.43 -17.63
N LEU A 175 3.47 -5.83 -16.57
CA LEU A 175 4.06 -6.37 -15.34
C LEU A 175 4.89 -7.62 -15.63
N ILE A 176 4.32 -8.62 -16.31
CA ILE A 176 4.99 -9.87 -16.67
C ILE A 176 6.27 -9.60 -17.48
N ARG A 177 6.20 -8.72 -18.47
CA ARG A 177 7.36 -8.33 -19.29
C ARG A 177 8.48 -7.68 -18.49
N LYS A 178 8.13 -6.88 -17.48
CA LYS A 178 9.07 -6.14 -16.62
C LYS A 178 9.43 -6.87 -15.34
N PHE A 179 8.80 -8.03 -15.07
CA PHE A 179 9.06 -8.79 -13.85
C PHE A 179 10.55 -9.14 -13.73
N PRO A 180 11.12 -9.09 -12.52
CA PRO A 180 12.55 -9.29 -12.32
C PRO A 180 13.01 -10.65 -12.85
N LYS A 181 13.97 -10.63 -13.75
CA LYS A 181 14.61 -11.82 -14.33
C LYS A 181 16.07 -11.83 -13.89
N GLY A 182 16.45 -12.76 -13.04
CA GLY A 182 17.80 -12.90 -12.53
C GLY A 182 17.91 -12.74 -11.02
N ASP A 183 19.14 -12.82 -10.52
CA ASP A 183 19.42 -12.69 -9.09
C ASP A 183 19.11 -11.27 -8.63
N VAL A 184 18.19 -11.16 -7.68
CA VAL A 184 17.78 -9.90 -7.11
C VAL A 184 18.35 -9.78 -5.70
N ILE A 185 19.08 -8.68 -5.45
CA ILE A 185 19.61 -8.38 -4.11
C ILE A 185 18.47 -8.12 -3.12
N SER A 186 17.34 -7.59 -3.60
CA SER A 186 16.14 -7.31 -2.80
C SER A 186 14.89 -7.47 -3.65
N VAL A 187 14.14 -8.53 -3.41
CA VAL A 187 12.85 -8.80 -4.07
C VAL A 187 11.90 -7.61 -3.88
N GLU A 188 11.80 -7.09 -2.66
CA GLU A 188 10.89 -5.97 -2.35
C GLU A 188 11.16 -4.72 -3.19
N LYS A 189 12.40 -4.24 -3.20
CA LYS A 189 12.79 -3.02 -3.95
C LYS A 189 12.56 -3.22 -5.44
N THR A 190 12.90 -4.40 -5.95
CA THR A 190 12.79 -4.71 -7.38
C THR A 190 11.34 -4.83 -7.81
N VAL A 191 10.48 -5.49 -7.02
CA VAL A 191 9.04 -5.59 -7.30
C VAL A 191 8.36 -4.22 -7.24
N LYS A 192 8.69 -3.38 -6.24
CA LYS A 192 8.16 -2.01 -6.17
C LYS A 192 8.52 -1.18 -7.40
N ARG A 193 9.78 -1.24 -7.84
CA ARG A 193 10.22 -0.55 -9.05
C ARG A 193 9.51 -1.08 -10.29
N CYS A 194 9.39 -2.41 -10.41
CA CYS A 194 8.67 -3.05 -11.51
C CYS A 194 7.21 -2.54 -11.60
N LEU A 195 6.50 -2.45 -10.47
CA LEU A 195 5.13 -1.92 -10.42
C LEU A 195 5.08 -0.45 -10.87
N LEU A 196 5.95 0.41 -10.36
CA LEU A 196 6.00 1.83 -10.76
C LEU A 196 6.23 1.99 -12.27
N ASP A 197 7.21 1.27 -12.82
CA ASP A 197 7.53 1.28 -14.25
C ASP A 197 6.39 0.69 -15.10
N THR A 198 5.64 -0.26 -14.56
CA THR A 198 4.48 -0.88 -15.22
C THR A 198 3.32 0.11 -15.35
N PHE A 199 2.94 0.78 -14.27
CA PHE A 199 1.87 1.77 -14.29
C PHE A 199 2.18 2.94 -15.23
N LYS A 200 3.40 3.48 -15.13
CA LYS A 200 3.87 4.54 -16.02
C LYS A 200 3.79 4.13 -17.50
N HIS A 201 4.32 2.97 -17.83
CA HIS A 201 4.35 2.49 -19.20
C HIS A 201 2.93 2.25 -19.77
N THR A 202 2.03 1.65 -18.96
CA THR A 202 0.65 1.40 -19.38
C THR A 202 -0.11 2.70 -19.63
N ASP A 203 0.08 3.72 -18.79
CA ASP A 203 -0.53 5.03 -18.98
C ASP A 203 0.01 5.72 -20.26
N GLU A 204 1.32 5.68 -20.49
CA GLU A 204 1.95 6.23 -21.69
C GLU A 204 1.44 5.56 -22.98
N GLU A 205 1.31 4.24 -22.98
CA GLU A 205 0.76 3.48 -24.12
C GLU A 205 -0.69 3.87 -24.40
N PHE A 206 -1.54 3.91 -23.34
CA PHE A 206 -2.93 4.35 -23.50
C PHE A 206 -3.05 5.77 -24.02
N LEU A 207 -2.33 6.72 -23.41
CA LEU A 207 -2.35 8.13 -23.82
C LEU A 207 -1.88 8.33 -25.26
N LYS A 208 -0.89 7.59 -25.71
CA LYS A 208 -0.43 7.59 -27.12
C LYS A 208 -1.56 7.13 -28.04
N GLN A 209 -2.25 6.04 -27.69
CA GLN A 209 -3.37 5.54 -28.48
C GLN A 209 -4.55 6.52 -28.45
N ALA A 210 -4.90 7.05 -27.26
CA ALA A 210 -6.00 7.97 -27.06
C ALA A 210 -5.82 9.28 -27.86
N SER A 211 -4.61 9.83 -27.87
CA SER A 211 -4.30 11.08 -28.58
C SER A 211 -4.28 10.92 -30.11
N SER A 212 -4.08 9.73 -30.63
CA SER A 212 -4.11 9.46 -32.08
C SER A 212 -5.52 9.40 -32.66
N GLN A 213 -6.53 9.33 -31.82
CA GLN A 213 -7.94 9.26 -32.23
C GLN A 213 -8.52 10.64 -32.60
N LYS A 214 -9.55 10.64 -33.42
CA LYS A 214 -10.29 11.88 -33.82
C LYS A 214 -11.80 11.66 -33.64
N PRO A 215 -12.42 12.25 -32.59
CA PRO A 215 -11.81 13.05 -31.50
C PRO A 215 -10.96 12.20 -30.57
N ALA A 216 -9.97 12.81 -29.92
CA ALA A 216 -9.11 12.15 -28.93
C ALA A 216 -9.97 11.58 -27.78
N TRP A 217 -9.62 10.40 -27.30
CA TRP A 217 -10.30 9.80 -26.16
C TRP A 217 -10.02 10.57 -24.87
N LYS A 218 -11.05 10.64 -24.02
CA LYS A 218 -10.98 11.36 -22.74
C LYS A 218 -11.14 10.44 -21.54
N ASP A 219 -11.25 9.16 -21.80
CA ASP A 219 -11.46 8.13 -20.79
C ASP A 219 -10.33 8.12 -19.75
N GLY A 220 -10.70 7.77 -18.54
CA GLY A 220 -9.79 7.48 -17.46
C GLY A 220 -10.20 6.24 -16.69
N SER A 221 -9.33 5.73 -15.85
CA SER A 221 -9.61 4.60 -14.96
C SER A 221 -8.76 4.64 -13.71
N THR A 222 -9.35 4.28 -12.58
CA THR A 222 -8.59 3.86 -11.39
C THR A 222 -7.88 2.53 -11.68
N ALA A 223 -6.98 2.12 -10.81
CA ALA A 223 -6.37 0.79 -10.82
C ALA A 223 -5.96 0.39 -9.41
N THR A 224 -6.61 -0.60 -8.83
CA THR A 224 -6.24 -1.21 -7.56
C THR A 224 -5.80 -2.63 -7.80
N CYS A 225 -4.51 -2.89 -7.65
CA CYS A 225 -3.89 -4.18 -7.94
C CYS A 225 -3.30 -4.81 -6.67
N VAL A 226 -3.43 -6.12 -6.56
CA VAL A 226 -2.72 -6.96 -5.59
C VAL A 226 -1.84 -7.93 -6.36
N LEU A 227 -0.54 -7.75 -6.26
CA LEU A 227 0.47 -8.69 -6.72
C LEU A 227 0.96 -9.48 -5.52
N ALA A 228 0.74 -10.77 -5.51
CA ALA A 228 1.27 -11.66 -4.49
C ALA A 228 2.55 -12.32 -5.02
N VAL A 229 3.62 -12.21 -4.26
CA VAL A 229 4.89 -12.93 -4.47
C VAL A 229 5.11 -13.79 -3.24
N ASP A 230 4.91 -15.09 -3.38
CA ASP A 230 4.80 -16.04 -2.28
C ASP A 230 3.77 -15.56 -1.24
N ASN A 231 4.17 -15.41 0.02
CA ASN A 231 3.30 -14.92 1.10
C ASN A 231 3.34 -13.40 1.29
N THR A 232 3.91 -12.65 0.34
CA THR A 232 4.00 -11.19 0.42
C THR A 232 3.07 -10.56 -0.61
N LEU A 233 2.13 -9.74 -0.15
CA LEU A 233 1.28 -8.92 -0.99
C LEU A 233 1.95 -7.57 -1.26
N TYR A 234 1.93 -7.15 -2.52
CA TYR A 234 2.25 -5.79 -2.97
C TYR A 234 0.98 -5.18 -3.54
N ILE A 235 0.47 -4.17 -2.87
CA ILE A 235 -0.76 -3.48 -3.24
C ILE A 235 -0.37 -2.19 -3.94
N ALA A 236 -0.66 -2.09 -5.25
CA ALA A 236 -0.47 -0.88 -6.02
C ALA A 236 -1.84 -0.23 -6.25
N ASN A 237 -2.06 0.94 -5.65
CA ASN A 237 -3.32 1.65 -5.73
C ASN A 237 -3.19 2.99 -6.45
N LEU A 238 -4.15 3.25 -7.33
CA LEU A 238 -4.29 4.46 -8.14
C LEU A 238 -5.78 4.83 -8.22
N GLY A 239 -6.20 5.89 -7.52
CA GLY A 239 -7.60 6.29 -7.44
C GLY A 239 -8.28 5.92 -6.12
N ASP A 240 -9.59 5.72 -6.15
CA ASP A 240 -10.47 5.58 -4.98
C ASP A 240 -11.12 4.20 -4.82
N SER A 241 -10.85 3.25 -5.72
CA SER A 241 -11.10 1.83 -5.46
C SER A 241 -10.26 1.34 -4.28
N ARG A 242 -10.70 0.29 -3.58
CA ARG A 242 -10.07 -0.14 -2.33
C ARG A 242 -9.70 -1.62 -2.32
N ALA A 243 -8.62 -1.92 -1.58
CA ALA A 243 -8.23 -3.27 -1.19
C ALA A 243 -8.26 -3.39 0.33
N ILE A 244 -8.99 -4.39 0.84
CA ILE A 244 -9.22 -4.66 2.27
C ILE A 244 -8.83 -6.10 2.56
N LEU A 245 -8.12 -6.34 3.66
CA LEU A 245 -7.78 -7.67 4.15
C LEU A 245 -8.65 -8.02 5.35
N CYS A 246 -9.31 -9.17 5.28
CA CYS A 246 -9.98 -9.76 6.43
C CYS A 246 -8.98 -10.61 7.22
N ARG A 247 -8.63 -10.16 8.43
CA ARG A 247 -7.73 -10.85 9.36
C ARG A 247 -8.45 -11.16 10.67
N TYR A 248 -8.30 -12.40 11.15
CA TYR A 248 -8.76 -12.77 12.48
C TYR A 248 -7.80 -12.23 13.54
N ASN A 249 -8.33 -11.57 14.55
CA ASN A 249 -7.57 -11.07 15.68
C ASN A 249 -7.83 -12.01 16.88
N GLU A 250 -6.79 -12.70 17.32
CA GLU A 250 -6.86 -13.68 18.40
C GLU A 250 -7.19 -13.07 19.77
N GLU A 251 -6.71 -11.83 20.01
CA GLU A 251 -6.96 -11.14 21.28
C GLU A 251 -8.43 -10.75 21.43
N SER A 252 -9.02 -10.20 20.38
CA SER A 252 -10.44 -9.77 20.40
C SER A 252 -11.41 -10.86 19.98
N GLN A 253 -10.92 -12.02 19.49
CA GLN A 253 -11.72 -13.13 18.94
C GLN A 253 -12.67 -12.66 17.81
N LYS A 254 -12.24 -11.70 17.01
CA LYS A 254 -13.05 -11.09 15.93
C LYS A 254 -12.23 -10.94 14.65
N HIS A 255 -12.94 -10.90 13.54
CA HIS A 255 -12.33 -10.51 12.27
C HIS A 255 -12.26 -8.99 12.16
N ALA A 256 -11.14 -8.48 11.65
CA ALA A 256 -10.90 -7.08 11.40
C ALA A 256 -10.79 -6.82 9.89
N ALA A 257 -11.29 -5.67 9.44
CA ALA A 257 -11.13 -5.16 8.09
C ALA A 257 -9.91 -4.24 8.05
N LEU A 258 -8.79 -4.74 7.51
CA LEU A 258 -7.54 -3.99 7.42
C LEU A 258 -7.43 -3.31 6.05
N SER A 259 -7.36 -1.98 6.02
CA SER A 259 -7.16 -1.23 4.77
C SER A 259 -5.75 -1.46 4.22
N LEU A 260 -5.66 -2.14 3.07
CA LEU A 260 -4.41 -2.36 2.34
C LEU A 260 -4.07 -1.20 1.41
N SER A 261 -5.04 -0.40 0.98
CA SER A 261 -4.87 0.77 0.12
C SER A 261 -5.30 2.05 0.84
N LYS A 262 -4.85 3.20 0.32
CA LYS A 262 -5.32 4.54 0.68
C LYS A 262 -5.91 5.15 -0.58
N GLU A 263 -7.10 5.73 -0.49
CA GLU A 263 -7.74 6.44 -1.61
C GLU A 263 -6.93 7.65 -2.05
N HIS A 264 -7.06 8.00 -3.32
CA HIS A 264 -6.53 9.22 -3.89
C HIS A 264 -7.69 10.15 -4.26
N ASN A 265 -8.03 11.03 -3.33
CA ASN A 265 -9.09 12.00 -3.50
C ASN A 265 -8.49 13.41 -3.67
N PRO A 266 -8.96 14.24 -4.63
CA PRO A 266 -8.42 15.58 -4.85
C PRO A 266 -8.46 16.50 -3.63
N THR A 267 -9.34 16.26 -2.66
CA THR A 267 -9.44 17.05 -1.41
C THR A 267 -8.36 16.74 -0.39
N GLN A 268 -7.69 15.60 -0.50
CA GLN A 268 -6.58 15.25 0.39
C GLN A 268 -5.43 16.22 0.21
N TYR A 269 -4.77 16.58 1.31
CA TYR A 269 -3.77 17.65 1.32
C TYR A 269 -2.66 17.43 0.29
N GLU A 270 -2.01 16.27 0.28
CA GLU A 270 -0.89 15.96 -0.63
C GLU A 270 -1.33 15.95 -2.10
N GLU A 271 -2.50 15.38 -2.38
CA GLU A 271 -3.09 15.33 -3.72
C GLU A 271 -3.42 16.75 -4.21
N ARG A 272 -4.09 17.54 -3.38
CA ARG A 272 -4.44 18.93 -3.69
C ARG A 272 -3.20 19.78 -3.92
N MET A 273 -2.17 19.66 -3.09
CA MET A 273 -0.93 20.40 -3.23
C MET A 273 -0.21 20.08 -4.54
N ARG A 274 -0.18 18.77 -4.92
CA ARG A 274 0.39 18.37 -6.22
C ARG A 274 -0.37 19.00 -7.38
N ILE A 275 -1.71 18.96 -7.35
CA ILE A 275 -2.57 19.53 -8.39
C ILE A 275 -2.32 21.06 -8.48
N GLN A 276 -2.32 21.76 -7.36
CA GLN A 276 -2.08 23.21 -7.33
C GLN A 276 -0.68 23.58 -7.83
N LYS A 277 0.34 22.83 -7.43
CA LYS A 277 1.73 23.04 -7.89
C LYS A 277 1.88 22.84 -9.39
N ALA A 278 1.08 21.98 -9.98
CA ALA A 278 1.04 21.75 -11.43
C ALA A 278 0.19 22.80 -12.20
N GLY A 279 -0.34 23.81 -11.52
CA GLY A 279 -1.20 24.83 -12.14
C GLY A 279 -2.68 24.45 -12.25
N GLY A 280 -3.09 23.29 -11.70
CA GLY A 280 -4.48 22.89 -11.57
C GLY A 280 -5.15 23.52 -10.33
N ASN A 281 -6.42 23.26 -10.17
CA ASN A 281 -7.18 23.62 -8.96
C ASN A 281 -8.17 22.51 -8.60
N VAL A 282 -8.62 22.53 -7.35
CA VAL A 282 -9.66 21.64 -6.84
C VAL A 282 -10.87 22.51 -6.45
N ARG A 283 -12.02 22.24 -7.10
CA ARG A 283 -13.31 22.87 -6.82
C ARG A 283 -14.35 21.80 -6.60
N ASP A 284 -15.18 21.95 -5.59
CA ASP A 284 -16.25 21.02 -5.24
C ASP A 284 -15.77 19.56 -5.14
N GLY A 285 -14.57 19.36 -4.57
CA GLY A 285 -13.96 18.05 -4.42
C GLY A 285 -13.34 17.46 -5.69
N ARG A 286 -13.36 18.16 -6.83
CA ARG A 286 -12.97 17.67 -8.15
C ARG A 286 -11.83 18.47 -8.76
N VAL A 287 -10.96 17.82 -9.51
CA VAL A 287 -9.94 18.50 -10.31
C VAL A 287 -10.60 19.31 -11.40
N LEU A 288 -10.31 20.63 -11.44
CA LEU A 288 -10.94 21.61 -12.31
C LEU A 288 -12.49 21.63 -12.21
N GLY A 289 -13.07 21.14 -11.10
CA GLY A 289 -14.51 21.02 -10.89
C GLY A 289 -15.17 19.89 -11.68
N VAL A 290 -14.41 18.95 -12.25
CA VAL A 290 -14.93 17.89 -13.13
C VAL A 290 -14.50 16.48 -12.68
N LEU A 291 -13.19 16.23 -12.55
CA LEU A 291 -12.68 14.88 -12.31
C LEU A 291 -12.64 14.55 -10.82
N GLU A 292 -13.28 13.45 -10.41
CA GLU A 292 -13.41 13.02 -9.02
C GLU A 292 -12.13 12.42 -8.43
N VAL A 293 -11.25 11.88 -9.26
CA VAL A 293 -10.01 11.27 -8.82
C VAL A 293 -8.80 12.18 -9.06
N SER A 294 -7.77 12.04 -8.23
CA SER A 294 -6.52 12.79 -8.35
C SER A 294 -5.40 11.98 -9.01
N ARG A 295 -5.63 10.68 -9.20
CA ARG A 295 -4.72 9.77 -9.89
C ARG A 295 -5.51 8.77 -10.74
N SER A 296 -5.04 8.53 -11.97
CA SER A 296 -5.69 7.63 -12.93
C SER A 296 -4.74 7.18 -14.03
N ILE A 297 -5.10 6.09 -14.72
CA ILE A 297 -4.63 5.77 -16.07
C ILE A 297 -5.54 6.51 -17.04
N GLY A 298 -5.00 7.11 -18.10
CA GLY A 298 -5.77 7.94 -19.01
C GLY A 298 -5.92 9.37 -18.53
N ASP A 299 -7.08 9.97 -18.74
CA ASP A 299 -7.35 11.37 -18.36
C ASP A 299 -6.32 12.37 -18.90
N GLY A 300 -5.89 12.19 -20.13
CA GLY A 300 -4.77 12.93 -20.75
C GLY A 300 -4.88 14.44 -20.65
N GLN A 301 -6.12 14.95 -20.68
CA GLN A 301 -6.38 16.40 -20.53
C GLN A 301 -6.03 16.96 -19.15
N TYR A 302 -6.01 16.11 -18.09
CA TYR A 302 -5.75 16.52 -16.71
C TYR A 302 -4.30 16.23 -16.26
N LYS A 303 -3.50 15.49 -17.03
CA LYS A 303 -2.10 15.17 -16.66
C LYS A 303 -1.25 16.43 -16.43
N ARG A 304 -1.43 17.46 -17.29
CA ARG A 304 -0.77 18.76 -17.09
C ARG A 304 -1.24 19.53 -15.86
N CYS A 305 -2.37 19.17 -15.30
CA CYS A 305 -2.95 19.79 -14.11
C CYS A 305 -2.65 18.98 -12.82
N GLY A 306 -1.71 18.02 -12.87
CA GLY A 306 -1.26 17.30 -11.70
C GLY A 306 -1.94 15.96 -11.43
N VAL A 307 -2.86 15.50 -12.31
CA VAL A 307 -3.33 14.11 -12.27
C VAL A 307 -2.19 13.19 -12.71
N THR A 308 -1.89 12.16 -11.95
CA THR A 308 -0.74 11.26 -12.19
C THR A 308 -1.15 9.79 -12.24
N SER A 309 -0.36 8.99 -12.95
CA SER A 309 -0.46 7.53 -12.97
C SER A 309 0.49 6.82 -12.01
N VAL A 310 1.13 7.56 -11.11
CA VAL A 310 2.02 6.99 -10.09
C VAL A 310 1.19 6.39 -8.96
N PRO A 311 1.21 5.06 -8.75
CA PRO A 311 0.47 4.42 -7.68
C PRO A 311 1.16 4.59 -6.33
N ASP A 312 0.39 4.52 -5.25
CA ASP A 312 0.93 4.17 -3.94
C ASP A 312 1.17 2.66 -3.88
N ILE A 313 2.31 2.26 -3.34
CA ILE A 313 2.66 0.84 -3.20
C ILE A 313 2.84 0.52 -1.72
N ARG A 314 2.01 -0.40 -1.23
CA ARG A 314 2.10 -0.94 0.13
C ARG A 314 2.49 -2.42 0.10
N ARG A 315 3.12 -2.87 1.18
CA ARG A 315 3.49 -4.27 1.39
C ARG A 315 2.73 -4.82 2.59
N CYS A 316 2.20 -6.03 2.45
CA CYS A 316 1.57 -6.77 3.55
C CYS A 316 2.06 -8.21 3.53
N GLN A 317 2.54 -8.72 4.67
CA GLN A 317 2.87 -10.13 4.83
C GLN A 317 1.62 -10.90 5.22
N LEU A 318 1.32 -11.96 4.48
CA LEU A 318 0.24 -12.89 4.82
C LEU A 318 0.60 -13.71 6.06
N THR A 319 -0.41 -14.00 6.84
CA THR A 319 -0.36 -14.79 8.07
C THR A 319 -1.44 -15.87 8.06
N PRO A 320 -1.36 -16.92 8.90
CA PRO A 320 -2.41 -17.93 9.02
C PRO A 320 -3.78 -17.37 9.45
N ASN A 321 -3.81 -16.18 10.01
CA ASN A 321 -5.04 -15.51 10.44
C ASN A 321 -5.77 -14.75 9.33
N ASP A 322 -5.20 -14.71 8.13
CA ASP A 322 -5.80 -14.04 6.98
C ASP A 322 -6.81 -14.95 6.29
N ARG A 323 -7.99 -14.43 6.00
CA ARG A 323 -9.11 -15.20 5.45
C ARG A 323 -9.32 -14.92 3.95
N PHE A 324 -9.41 -13.64 3.62
CA PHE A 324 -9.59 -13.20 2.22
C PHE A 324 -9.19 -11.76 2.04
N ILE A 325 -8.98 -11.37 0.77
CA ILE A 325 -8.80 -9.98 0.35
C ILE A 325 -10.07 -9.58 -0.42
N LEU A 326 -10.62 -8.40 -0.10
CA LEU A 326 -11.69 -7.75 -0.84
C LEU A 326 -11.08 -6.62 -1.68
N LEU A 327 -11.23 -6.68 -3.01
CA LEU A 327 -11.01 -5.56 -3.91
C LEU A 327 -12.36 -5.11 -4.44
N ALA A 328 -12.64 -3.81 -4.42
CA ALA A 328 -13.87 -3.28 -4.99
C ALA A 328 -13.71 -1.83 -5.46
N CYS A 329 -14.51 -1.47 -6.46
CA CYS A 329 -14.66 -0.10 -6.93
C CYS A 329 -15.47 0.73 -5.93
N ASP A 330 -15.50 2.04 -6.11
CA ASP A 330 -16.14 2.98 -5.19
C ASP A 330 -17.67 2.77 -5.10
N GLY A 331 -18.30 2.20 -6.15
CA GLY A 331 -19.72 1.85 -6.14
C GLY A 331 -20.15 0.92 -5.00
N LEU A 332 -19.25 0.08 -4.48
CA LEU A 332 -19.49 -0.67 -3.25
C LEU A 332 -19.39 0.24 -2.01
N PHE A 333 -18.31 1.01 -1.91
CA PHE A 333 -17.97 1.75 -0.70
C PHE A 333 -18.76 3.06 -0.53
N LYS A 334 -19.56 3.46 -1.53
CA LYS A 334 -20.59 4.51 -1.38
C LYS A 334 -21.73 4.10 -0.44
N VAL A 335 -21.97 2.79 -0.29
CA VAL A 335 -23.11 2.24 0.48
C VAL A 335 -22.72 1.20 1.54
N PHE A 336 -21.42 0.86 1.64
CA PHE A 336 -20.86 -0.03 2.65
C PHE A 336 -19.59 0.56 3.24
N THR A 337 -19.43 0.45 4.56
CA THR A 337 -18.12 0.60 5.18
C THR A 337 -17.29 -0.68 4.94
N PRO A 338 -15.95 -0.62 5.05
CA PRO A 338 -15.11 -1.82 4.97
C PRO A 338 -15.51 -2.91 5.96
N GLU A 339 -15.84 -2.54 7.19
CA GLU A 339 -16.25 -3.44 8.27
C GLU A 339 -17.60 -4.10 7.96
N GLU A 340 -18.58 -3.32 7.48
CA GLU A 340 -19.89 -3.87 7.07
C GLU A 340 -19.74 -4.86 5.91
N ALA A 341 -18.90 -4.54 4.91
CA ALA A 341 -18.65 -5.42 3.77
C ALA A 341 -17.99 -6.74 4.21
N VAL A 342 -16.96 -6.67 5.06
CA VAL A 342 -16.28 -7.85 5.60
C VAL A 342 -17.25 -8.72 6.42
N ASN A 343 -18.05 -8.13 7.31
CA ASN A 343 -19.01 -8.88 8.12
C ASN A 343 -20.10 -9.53 7.25
N PHE A 344 -20.55 -8.82 6.20
CA PHE A 344 -21.52 -9.38 5.24
C PHE A 344 -20.93 -10.58 4.48
N ILE A 345 -19.66 -10.49 4.02
CA ILE A 345 -18.97 -11.60 3.37
C ILE A 345 -18.86 -12.79 4.31
N LEU A 346 -18.41 -12.59 5.54
CA LEU A 346 -18.26 -13.65 6.53
C LEU A 346 -19.59 -14.38 6.76
N SER A 347 -20.71 -13.65 6.89
CA SER A 347 -22.02 -14.27 7.05
C SER A 347 -22.43 -15.12 5.83
N CYS A 348 -22.00 -14.73 4.62
CA CYS A 348 -22.23 -15.53 3.43
C CYS A 348 -21.36 -16.79 3.37
N LEU A 349 -20.12 -16.70 3.86
CA LEU A 349 -19.19 -17.84 3.89
C LEU A 349 -19.60 -18.91 4.92
N GLU A 350 -20.31 -18.51 5.98
CA GLU A 350 -20.85 -19.38 7.04
C GLU A 350 -22.22 -20.00 6.66
N ASP A 351 -22.85 -19.57 5.55
CA ASP A 351 -24.15 -20.05 5.13
C ASP A 351 -24.08 -21.51 4.62
N GLU A 352 -24.44 -22.46 5.45
CA GLU A 352 -24.43 -23.90 5.13
C GLU A 352 -25.43 -24.28 4.03
N LYS A 353 -26.43 -23.44 3.74
CA LYS A 353 -27.42 -23.67 2.67
C LYS A 353 -26.81 -23.55 1.29
N ILE A 354 -25.62 -22.93 1.17
CA ILE A 354 -24.88 -22.86 -0.10
C ILE A 354 -24.15 -24.19 -0.26
N GLN A 355 -24.78 -25.10 -0.96
CA GLN A 355 -24.22 -26.42 -1.29
C GLN A 355 -23.39 -26.35 -2.58
N SER A 356 -22.45 -27.29 -2.71
CA SER A 356 -21.72 -27.46 -3.97
C SER A 356 -22.69 -27.89 -5.08
N ARG A 357 -22.57 -27.25 -6.23
CA ARG A 357 -23.14 -27.80 -7.45
C ARG A 357 -22.16 -28.81 -8.04
N GLU A 358 -22.68 -29.76 -8.85
CA GLU A 358 -21.85 -30.79 -9.46
C GLU A 358 -20.52 -30.27 -9.98
N GLY A 359 -19.40 -30.82 -9.47
CA GLY A 359 -18.05 -30.53 -9.90
C GLY A 359 -17.35 -29.32 -9.25
N LYS A 360 -18.03 -28.53 -8.38
CA LYS A 360 -17.38 -27.39 -7.67
C LYS A 360 -17.28 -27.65 -6.19
N PRO A 361 -16.12 -27.40 -5.54
CA PRO A 361 -16.00 -27.44 -4.09
C PRO A 361 -16.97 -26.46 -3.40
N ALA A 362 -17.59 -26.87 -2.29
CA ALA A 362 -18.54 -26.02 -1.54
C ALA A 362 -17.94 -24.65 -1.16
N VAL A 363 -16.66 -24.61 -0.85
CA VAL A 363 -15.97 -23.36 -0.52
C VAL A 363 -15.97 -22.36 -1.69
N ASP A 364 -15.78 -22.83 -2.92
CA ASP A 364 -15.79 -21.97 -4.12
C ASP A 364 -17.19 -21.42 -4.37
N ALA A 365 -18.22 -22.25 -4.22
CA ALA A 365 -19.61 -21.83 -4.34
C ALA A 365 -19.98 -20.74 -3.32
N ARG A 366 -19.47 -20.83 -2.08
CA ARG A 366 -19.68 -19.82 -1.04
C ARG A 366 -19.02 -18.49 -1.39
N TYR A 367 -17.79 -18.49 -1.88
CA TYR A 367 -17.09 -17.26 -2.29
C TYR A 367 -17.78 -16.60 -3.52
N GLU A 368 -18.18 -17.37 -4.52
CA GLU A 368 -18.97 -16.87 -5.66
C GLU A 368 -20.30 -16.27 -5.19
N ALA A 369 -21.00 -16.95 -4.29
CA ALA A 369 -22.25 -16.46 -3.72
C ALA A 369 -22.03 -15.17 -2.90
N ALA A 370 -20.95 -15.08 -2.13
CA ALA A 370 -20.62 -13.90 -1.36
C ALA A 370 -20.37 -12.68 -2.26
N CYS A 371 -19.60 -12.82 -3.35
CA CYS A 371 -19.41 -11.75 -4.35
C CYS A 371 -20.76 -11.30 -4.92
N ASN A 372 -21.58 -12.24 -5.40
CA ASN A 372 -22.87 -11.93 -6.02
C ASN A 372 -23.85 -11.28 -5.04
N ARG A 373 -23.95 -11.80 -3.82
CA ARG A 373 -24.84 -11.27 -2.79
C ARG A 373 -24.41 -9.87 -2.35
N LEU A 374 -23.10 -9.61 -2.18
CA LEU A 374 -22.59 -8.30 -1.80
C LEU A 374 -22.83 -7.26 -2.89
N ALA A 375 -22.54 -7.59 -4.15
CA ALA A 375 -22.82 -6.71 -5.29
C ALA A 375 -24.31 -6.40 -5.43
N ASN A 376 -25.19 -7.41 -5.32
CA ASN A 376 -26.64 -7.21 -5.31
C ASN A 376 -27.09 -6.33 -4.14
N LYS A 377 -26.51 -6.54 -2.95
CA LYS A 377 -26.85 -5.76 -1.76
C LYS A 377 -26.44 -4.31 -1.88
N ALA A 378 -25.31 -4.02 -2.54
CA ALA A 378 -24.91 -2.66 -2.84
C ALA A 378 -25.92 -1.93 -3.72
N VAL A 379 -26.39 -2.55 -4.79
CA VAL A 379 -27.46 -2.00 -5.64
C VAL A 379 -28.74 -1.81 -4.83
N GLN A 380 -29.16 -2.79 -4.02
CA GLN A 380 -30.34 -2.67 -3.16
C GLN A 380 -30.24 -1.57 -2.11
N ARG A 381 -29.01 -1.22 -1.67
CA ARG A 381 -28.76 -0.08 -0.77
C ARG A 381 -28.72 1.26 -1.49
N GLY A 382 -28.99 1.30 -2.79
CA GLY A 382 -29.08 2.50 -3.60
C GLY A 382 -27.77 2.93 -4.25
N SER A 383 -26.80 2.03 -4.44
CA SER A 383 -25.66 2.35 -5.29
C SER A 383 -26.13 2.46 -6.74
N ALA A 384 -26.08 3.68 -7.27
CA ALA A 384 -26.43 3.98 -8.67
C ALA A 384 -25.26 3.73 -9.64
N ASP A 385 -24.07 3.47 -9.09
CA ASP A 385 -22.84 3.30 -9.86
C ASP A 385 -22.63 1.87 -10.34
N ASN A 386 -21.61 1.67 -11.18
CA ASN A 386 -21.07 0.36 -11.42
C ASN A 386 -20.53 -0.22 -10.11
N VAL A 387 -20.79 -1.48 -9.85
CA VAL A 387 -20.36 -2.19 -8.65
C VAL A 387 -19.56 -3.41 -9.05
N THR A 388 -18.27 -3.38 -8.80
CA THR A 388 -17.37 -4.52 -8.96
C THR A 388 -16.86 -4.96 -7.60
N VAL A 389 -17.07 -6.24 -7.28
CA VAL A 389 -16.65 -6.89 -6.03
C VAL A 389 -15.82 -8.10 -6.38
N MET A 390 -14.58 -8.12 -5.96
CA MET A 390 -13.65 -9.25 -6.10
C MET A 390 -13.23 -9.74 -4.73
N LEU A 391 -13.34 -11.04 -4.49
CA LEU A 391 -12.81 -11.72 -3.31
C LEU A 391 -11.66 -12.62 -3.72
N VAL A 392 -10.55 -12.51 -3.02
CA VAL A 392 -9.42 -13.43 -3.15
C VAL A 392 -9.35 -14.28 -1.89
N ARG A 393 -9.70 -15.55 -2.01
CA ARG A 393 -9.58 -16.53 -0.93
C ARG A 393 -8.12 -16.79 -0.64
N ILE A 394 -7.76 -16.83 0.64
CA ILE A 394 -6.46 -17.27 1.13
C ILE A 394 -6.63 -18.69 1.67
N GLY A 395 -6.01 -19.66 0.99
CA GLY A 395 -6.07 -21.08 1.35
C GLY A 395 -4.83 -21.49 2.15
N HIS A 396 -5.04 -22.30 3.16
CA HIS A 396 -3.99 -22.88 4.01
C HIS A 396 -3.69 -24.31 3.58
#